data_50129d11daae87cc4e014f04d0af2e83
#
_entry.id   50129d11daae87cc4e014f04d0af2e83
#
_cell.length_a   1.000
_cell.length_b   1.000
_cell.length_c   1.000
_cell.angle_alpha   90.00
_cell.angle_beta   90.00
_cell.angle_gamma   90.00
#
_symmetry.space_group_name_H-M   'P 1'
#
loop_
_entity.id
_entity.type
_entity.pdbx_description
1 polymer ?
#
loop_
_entity_poly.entity_id
_entity_poly.type
_entity_poly.pdbx_seq_one_letter_code
_entity_poly.pdbx_strand_id
1 'polypeptide(L)'
;MAKSSTIFTAVLFLFLLWSCEKQAPVCTGNCASITANGKVINNLSGDGAANIPVTLQWQRFVGLAQEQLVIESVMSSEAGEFDFSANIDTAYFRKGYELGLKVRSGGDYIILGSTGKIDARAYEYDTSAFHGITFDVFRKAKLIIRLHRVQTDDFKNFVISHGVFGGTNGYDYSVSSPKEVIDRNQYELNVNTVSDVYTKIKVEKIAINGTANVRVDSVRCSASGTTYFDVNF
;
A
#
# COMPACT_ATOMS: atom_id res chain seq x y z
N MET A 1 18.08 2.77 40.94
CA MET A 1 17.98 3.07 39.49
C MET A 1 17.19 1.99 38.77
N ALA A 2 15.87 1.92 38.93
CA ALA A 2 14.99 0.89 38.33
C ALA A 2 13.57 1.41 38.03
N LYS A 3 13.44 2.63 37.48
CA LYS A 3 12.11 3.18 37.10
C LYS A 3 11.93 3.49 35.60
N SER A 4 12.95 3.25 34.76
CA SER A 4 12.87 3.59 33.33
C SER A 4 12.35 2.47 32.43
N SER A 5 12.39 1.21 32.88
CA SER A 5 12.03 0.05 32.05
C SER A 5 10.52 -0.17 31.88
N THR A 6 9.72 0.21 32.88
CA THR A 6 8.28 -0.06 32.91
C THR A 6 7.48 0.84 31.97
N ILE A 7 7.95 2.07 31.73
CA ILE A 7 7.27 3.03 30.84
C ILE A 7 7.47 2.64 29.37
N PHE A 8 8.64 2.11 29.02
CA PHE A 8 8.91 1.69 27.63
C PHE A 8 8.05 0.49 27.20
N THR A 9 7.79 -0.44 28.13
CA THR A 9 6.96 -1.62 27.86
C THR A 9 5.49 -1.24 27.69
N ALA A 10 4.99 -0.27 28.46
CA ALA A 10 3.61 0.19 28.36
C ALA A 10 3.32 0.96 27.06
N VAL A 11 4.28 1.75 26.57
CA VAL A 11 4.15 2.48 25.30
C VAL A 11 4.19 1.51 24.12
N LEU A 12 5.02 0.47 24.16
CA LEU A 12 5.08 -0.55 23.11
C LEU A 12 3.76 -1.35 23.01
N PHE A 13 3.09 -1.61 24.14
CA PHE A 13 1.80 -2.32 24.17
C PHE A 13 0.66 -1.47 23.61
N LEU A 14 0.70 -0.13 23.77
CA LEU A 14 -0.31 0.78 23.19
C LEU A 14 -0.24 0.85 21.66
N PHE A 15 0.94 0.69 21.04
CA PHE A 15 1.08 0.67 19.59
C PHE A 15 0.60 -0.64 18.94
N LEU A 16 0.59 -1.75 19.68
CA LEU A 16 0.09 -3.04 19.17
C LEU A 16 -1.45 -3.09 19.09
N LEU A 17 -2.17 -2.18 19.75
CA LEU A 17 -3.63 -2.14 19.73
C LEU A 17 -4.23 -1.35 18.56
N TRP A 18 -3.42 -0.65 17.77
CA TRP A 18 -3.92 0.22 16.69
C TRP A 18 -4.05 -0.44 15.32
N SER A 19 -3.64 -1.69 15.17
CA SER A 19 -3.75 -2.39 13.89
C SER A 19 -4.86 -3.44 13.84
N CYS A 20 -5.73 -3.51 14.82
CA CYS A 20 -6.82 -4.48 14.85
C CYS A 20 -7.94 -4.00 13.94
N GLU A 21 -8.13 -4.64 12.79
CA GLU A 21 -9.29 -4.43 11.92
C GLU A 21 -10.55 -4.78 12.71
N LYS A 22 -11.48 -3.85 12.73
CA LYS A 22 -12.77 -4.09 13.36
C LYS A 22 -13.56 -5.08 12.54
N GLN A 23 -13.93 -6.20 13.13
CA GLN A 23 -14.87 -7.14 12.56
C GLN A 23 -16.27 -6.54 12.60
N ALA A 24 -17.04 -6.77 11.55
CA ALA A 24 -18.46 -6.46 11.57
C ALA A 24 -19.17 -7.38 12.59
N PRO A 25 -20.13 -6.89 13.32
CA PRO A 25 -20.95 -7.76 14.16
C PRO A 25 -21.63 -8.84 13.33
N VAL A 26 -21.75 -10.03 13.90
CA VAL A 26 -22.52 -11.11 13.28
C VAL A 26 -23.96 -10.65 13.09
N CYS A 27 -24.51 -10.88 11.90
CA CYS A 27 -25.88 -10.50 11.63
C CYS A 27 -26.86 -11.29 12.52
N THR A 28 -27.71 -10.58 13.26
CA THR A 28 -28.72 -11.19 14.15
C THR A 28 -30.14 -10.72 13.87
N GLY A 29 -30.31 -9.82 12.91
CA GLY A 29 -31.60 -9.17 12.60
C GLY A 29 -31.98 -9.29 11.12
N ASN A 30 -31.87 -8.21 10.39
CA ASN A 30 -32.21 -8.14 8.96
C ASN A 30 -31.07 -8.73 8.10
N CYS A 31 -30.87 -10.02 8.18
CA CYS A 31 -29.81 -10.71 7.47
C CYS A 31 -30.17 -10.98 6.02
N ALA A 32 -29.22 -10.72 5.14
CA ALA A 32 -29.26 -11.13 3.76
C ALA A 32 -27.97 -11.89 3.41
N SER A 33 -28.08 -12.92 2.59
CA SER A 33 -26.90 -13.62 2.08
C SER A 33 -26.40 -12.92 0.82
N ILE A 34 -25.08 -12.71 0.75
CA ILE A 34 -24.39 -12.18 -0.42
C ILE A 34 -23.31 -13.15 -0.86
N THR A 35 -23.15 -13.29 -2.16
CA THR A 35 -22.03 -14.02 -2.76
C THR A 35 -21.14 -13.07 -3.52
N ALA A 36 -19.83 -13.34 -3.53
CA ALA A 36 -18.86 -12.57 -4.30
C ALA A 36 -17.87 -13.52 -4.96
N ASN A 37 -17.60 -13.31 -6.24
CA ASN A 37 -16.64 -14.11 -6.98
C ASN A 37 -15.89 -13.28 -8.02
N GLY A 38 -14.73 -13.78 -8.41
CA GLY A 38 -13.91 -13.11 -9.41
C GLY A 38 -12.50 -13.61 -9.47
N LYS A 39 -11.61 -12.76 -9.99
CA LYS A 39 -10.19 -13.06 -10.13
C LYS A 39 -9.31 -11.90 -9.69
N VAL A 40 -8.18 -12.24 -9.12
CA VAL A 40 -7.06 -11.32 -8.92
C VAL A 40 -5.99 -11.70 -9.94
N ILE A 41 -5.58 -10.77 -10.79
CA ILE A 41 -4.62 -11.02 -11.86
C ILE A 41 -3.42 -10.10 -11.76
N ASN A 42 -2.27 -10.59 -12.19
CA ASN A 42 -1.12 -9.74 -12.43
C ASN A 42 -1.38 -8.91 -13.71
N ASN A 43 -1.51 -7.61 -13.56
CA ASN A 43 -1.84 -6.69 -14.65
C ASN A 43 -0.87 -6.77 -15.86
N LEU A 44 0.41 -7.12 -15.61
CA LEU A 44 1.41 -7.17 -16.68
C LEU A 44 1.39 -8.47 -17.48
N SER A 45 1.10 -9.61 -16.85
CA SER A 45 1.13 -10.92 -17.51
C SER A 45 -0.25 -11.48 -17.79
N GLY A 46 -1.27 -11.01 -17.08
CA GLY A 46 -2.62 -11.59 -17.11
C GLY A 46 -2.76 -12.88 -16.29
N ASP A 47 -1.67 -13.36 -15.68
CA ASP A 47 -1.70 -14.57 -14.86
C ASP A 47 -2.47 -14.34 -13.55
N GLY A 48 -3.04 -15.43 -13.01
CA GLY A 48 -3.65 -15.40 -11.69
C GLY A 48 -2.63 -15.04 -10.61
N ALA A 49 -3.05 -14.17 -9.67
CA ALA A 49 -2.25 -13.78 -8.52
C ALA A 49 -2.74 -14.52 -7.27
N ALA A 50 -1.92 -15.47 -6.80
CA ALA A 50 -2.24 -16.31 -5.65
C ALA A 50 -2.01 -15.61 -4.30
N ASN A 51 -2.73 -16.06 -3.27
CA ASN A 51 -2.55 -15.64 -1.89
C ASN A 51 -2.74 -14.15 -1.66
N ILE A 52 -3.65 -13.54 -2.43
CA ILE A 52 -4.06 -12.15 -2.26
C ILE A 52 -5.33 -12.10 -1.41
N PRO A 53 -5.30 -11.38 -0.27
CA PRO A 53 -6.51 -11.24 0.56
C PRO A 53 -7.57 -10.40 -0.17
N VAL A 54 -8.75 -11.00 -0.35
CA VAL A 54 -9.96 -10.35 -0.86
C VAL A 54 -10.94 -10.22 0.30
N THR A 55 -11.35 -9.00 0.61
CA THR A 55 -12.12 -8.69 1.81
C THR A 55 -13.42 -8.00 1.46
N LEU A 56 -14.54 -8.55 1.92
CA LEU A 56 -15.84 -7.88 1.94
C LEU A 56 -15.96 -7.08 3.24
N GLN A 57 -16.34 -5.81 3.12
CA GLN A 57 -16.39 -4.91 4.28
C GLN A 57 -17.50 -3.88 4.16
N TRP A 58 -18.02 -3.44 5.31
CA TRP A 58 -18.74 -2.19 5.43
C TRP A 58 -17.76 -1.03 5.50
N GLN A 59 -18.10 0.06 4.82
CA GLN A 59 -17.33 1.29 4.90
C GLN A 59 -18.23 2.52 4.86
N ARG A 60 -17.83 3.57 5.58
CA ARG A 60 -18.44 4.90 5.49
C ARG A 60 -17.41 5.97 5.80
N PHE A 61 -17.65 7.17 5.30
CA PHE A 61 -16.88 8.34 5.69
C PHE A 61 -17.57 9.07 6.85
N VAL A 62 -16.79 9.38 7.88
CA VAL A 62 -17.22 10.19 9.04
C VAL A 62 -16.27 11.37 9.12
N GLY A 63 -16.69 12.51 8.57
CA GLY A 63 -15.80 13.65 8.39
C GLY A 63 -14.65 13.33 7.43
N LEU A 64 -13.41 13.44 7.90
CA LEU A 64 -12.19 13.10 7.14
C LEU A 64 -11.71 11.65 7.38
N ALA A 65 -12.35 10.92 8.29
CA ALA A 65 -11.99 9.55 8.62
C ALA A 65 -12.86 8.55 7.86
N GLN A 66 -12.27 7.41 7.48
CA GLN A 66 -12.99 6.28 6.93
C GLN A 66 -13.14 5.20 7.99
N GLU A 67 -14.38 4.83 8.30
CA GLU A 67 -14.69 3.68 9.15
C GLU A 67 -14.86 2.44 8.27
N GLN A 68 -14.22 1.34 8.67
CA GLN A 68 -14.26 0.05 7.97
C GLN A 68 -14.53 -1.08 8.95
N LEU A 69 -15.45 -1.98 8.59
CA LEU A 69 -15.81 -3.16 9.36
C LEU A 69 -15.72 -4.38 8.43
N VAL A 70 -14.79 -5.26 8.71
CA VAL A 70 -14.59 -6.50 7.92
C VAL A 70 -15.74 -7.46 8.17
N ILE A 71 -16.33 -7.98 7.11
CA ILE A 71 -17.39 -8.99 7.16
C ILE A 71 -16.79 -10.37 6.94
N GLU A 72 -16.07 -10.52 5.82
CA GLU A 72 -15.46 -11.79 5.42
C GLU A 72 -14.17 -11.52 4.66
N SER A 73 -13.23 -12.46 4.70
CA SER A 73 -11.97 -12.35 3.97
C SER A 73 -11.53 -13.74 3.50
N VAL A 74 -11.16 -13.83 2.22
CA VAL A 74 -10.64 -15.06 1.62
C VAL A 74 -9.33 -14.77 0.90
N MET A 75 -8.53 -15.80 0.68
CA MET A 75 -7.34 -15.71 -0.15
C MET A 75 -7.65 -16.17 -1.57
N SER A 76 -7.12 -15.48 -2.57
CA SER A 76 -7.18 -15.95 -3.94
C SER A 76 -6.41 -17.28 -4.10
N SER A 77 -6.92 -18.15 -4.95
CA SER A 77 -6.32 -19.44 -5.32
C SER A 77 -5.04 -19.26 -6.16
N GLU A 78 -4.36 -20.34 -6.50
CA GLU A 78 -3.22 -20.31 -7.41
C GLU A 78 -3.60 -19.76 -8.80
N ALA A 79 -4.83 -19.96 -9.24
CA ALA A 79 -5.36 -19.39 -10.49
C ALA A 79 -5.85 -17.93 -10.32
N GLY A 80 -5.66 -17.34 -9.14
CA GLY A 80 -6.14 -16.01 -8.79
C GLY A 80 -7.63 -15.94 -8.47
N GLU A 81 -8.36 -17.04 -8.50
CA GLU A 81 -9.80 -17.05 -8.30
C GLU A 81 -10.17 -16.89 -6.82
N PHE A 82 -11.26 -16.19 -6.57
CA PHE A 82 -11.88 -16.10 -5.26
C PHE A 82 -13.38 -16.31 -5.38
N ASP A 83 -13.95 -16.95 -4.38
CA ASP A 83 -15.38 -17.17 -4.23
C ASP A 83 -15.70 -17.29 -2.73
N PHE A 84 -16.69 -16.56 -2.29
CA PHE A 84 -17.19 -16.68 -0.91
C PHE A 84 -18.63 -16.20 -0.78
N SER A 85 -19.27 -16.59 0.32
CA SER A 85 -20.58 -16.11 0.71
C SER A 85 -20.55 -15.59 2.15
N ALA A 86 -21.30 -14.53 2.42
CA ALA A 86 -21.39 -13.94 3.74
C ALA A 86 -22.83 -13.52 4.05
N ASN A 87 -23.18 -13.53 5.33
CA ASN A 87 -24.42 -12.94 5.82
C ASN A 87 -24.16 -11.50 6.26
N ILE A 88 -24.88 -10.56 5.68
CA ILE A 88 -24.79 -9.14 5.97
C ILE A 88 -26.01 -8.64 6.71
N ASP A 89 -25.85 -7.68 7.62
CA ASP A 89 -26.95 -6.94 8.23
C ASP A 89 -27.29 -5.74 7.35
N THR A 90 -28.42 -5.81 6.63
CA THR A 90 -28.85 -4.74 5.72
C THR A 90 -29.18 -3.42 6.42
N ALA A 91 -29.31 -3.42 7.77
CA ALA A 91 -29.50 -2.18 8.52
C ALA A 91 -28.30 -1.22 8.42
N TYR A 92 -27.12 -1.71 8.06
CA TYR A 92 -25.94 -0.86 7.84
C TYR A 92 -26.10 0.12 6.68
N PHE A 93 -26.83 -0.25 5.62
CA PHE A 93 -27.15 0.69 4.54
C PHE A 93 -27.90 1.92 5.07
N ARG A 94 -28.87 1.71 5.96
CA ARG A 94 -29.64 2.82 6.58
C ARG A 94 -28.78 3.68 7.52
N LYS A 95 -27.65 3.15 8.01
CA LYS A 95 -26.68 3.89 8.82
C LYS A 95 -25.64 4.63 7.94
N GLY A 96 -25.82 4.66 6.63
CA GLY A 96 -24.93 5.34 5.69
C GLY A 96 -23.63 4.58 5.37
N TYR A 97 -23.61 3.26 5.61
CA TYR A 97 -22.51 2.44 5.12
C TYR A 97 -22.78 1.99 3.70
N GLU A 98 -21.73 1.85 2.94
CA GLU A 98 -21.68 1.13 1.69
C GLU A 98 -20.98 -0.22 1.89
N LEU A 99 -21.41 -1.22 1.13
CA LEU A 99 -20.74 -2.51 1.07
C LEU A 99 -19.65 -2.44 0.01
N GLY A 100 -18.46 -2.90 0.31
CA GLY A 100 -17.33 -2.85 -0.62
C GLY A 100 -16.52 -4.14 -0.62
N LEU A 101 -16.02 -4.51 -1.78
CA LEU A 101 -15.06 -5.58 -1.97
C LEU A 101 -13.69 -4.96 -2.25
N LYS A 102 -12.67 -5.42 -1.53
CA LYS A 102 -11.33 -4.85 -1.54
C LYS A 102 -10.27 -5.93 -1.59
N VAL A 103 -9.23 -5.70 -2.37
CA VAL A 103 -7.99 -6.47 -2.28
C VAL A 103 -6.92 -5.69 -1.53
N ARG A 104 -5.96 -6.41 -0.97
CA ARG A 104 -4.80 -5.83 -0.28
C ARG A 104 -3.52 -6.36 -0.86
N SER A 105 -2.45 -5.58 -0.74
CA SER A 105 -1.10 -6.07 -1.03
C SER A 105 -0.81 -7.29 -0.16
N GLY A 106 -0.36 -8.36 -0.76
CA GLY A 106 -0.06 -9.60 -0.08
C GLY A 106 0.96 -10.45 -0.84
N GLY A 107 1.72 -11.27 -0.12
CA GLY A 107 2.72 -12.13 -0.74
C GLY A 107 3.71 -11.36 -1.62
N ASP A 108 3.81 -11.82 -2.85
CA ASP A 108 4.70 -11.27 -3.88
C ASP A 108 4.08 -10.14 -4.71
N TYR A 109 2.93 -9.62 -4.30
CA TYR A 109 2.18 -8.64 -5.08
C TYR A 109 1.97 -7.34 -4.31
N ILE A 110 1.91 -6.24 -5.06
CA ILE A 110 1.57 -4.91 -4.59
C ILE A 110 0.42 -4.32 -5.40
N ILE A 111 -0.26 -3.38 -4.78
CA ILE A 111 -1.30 -2.58 -5.39
C ILE A 111 -0.77 -1.17 -5.58
N LEU A 112 -0.91 -0.61 -6.75
CA LEU A 112 -0.47 0.75 -7.06
C LEU A 112 -1.65 1.72 -7.16
N GLY A 113 -1.51 2.85 -6.47
CA GLY A 113 -2.48 3.94 -6.56
C GLY A 113 -3.89 3.54 -6.14
N SER A 114 -4.87 3.91 -6.94
CA SER A 114 -6.29 3.56 -6.73
C SER A 114 -6.69 2.19 -7.28
N THR A 115 -5.82 1.50 -8.01
CA THR A 115 -6.15 0.25 -8.71
C THR A 115 -6.48 -0.92 -7.80
N GLY A 116 -6.20 -0.84 -6.51
CA GLY A 116 -6.60 -1.85 -5.52
C GLY A 116 -7.68 -1.37 -4.55
N LYS A 117 -8.25 -0.20 -4.81
CA LYS A 117 -9.32 0.32 -3.97
C LYS A 117 -10.65 -0.10 -4.57
N ILE A 118 -11.37 -0.92 -3.83
CA ILE A 118 -12.80 -1.17 -3.90
C ILE A 118 -13.40 -0.80 -5.25
N ASP A 119 -13.43 -1.74 -6.14
CA ASP A 119 -14.02 -1.49 -7.45
C ASP A 119 -15.45 -2.02 -7.53
N ALA A 120 -15.90 -2.72 -6.48
CA ALA A 120 -17.30 -3.13 -6.36
C ALA A 120 -17.90 -2.50 -5.10
N ARG A 121 -18.88 -1.64 -5.29
CA ARG A 121 -19.60 -0.95 -4.22
C ARG A 121 -21.09 -1.12 -4.40
N ALA A 122 -21.77 -1.36 -3.30
CA ALA A 122 -23.22 -1.34 -3.27
C ALA A 122 -23.67 -0.39 -2.15
N TYR A 123 -24.55 0.54 -2.49
CA TYR A 123 -25.21 1.45 -1.57
C TYR A 123 -26.56 0.92 -1.10
N GLU A 124 -27.05 -0.07 -1.80
CA GLU A 124 -28.29 -0.81 -1.53
C GLU A 124 -27.99 -2.31 -1.66
N TYR A 125 -28.92 -3.15 -1.24
CA TYR A 125 -28.78 -4.58 -1.40
C TYR A 125 -28.90 -4.96 -2.88
N ASP A 126 -27.77 -5.00 -3.56
CA ASP A 126 -27.61 -5.51 -4.91
C ASP A 126 -26.38 -6.42 -4.97
N THR A 127 -26.61 -7.69 -5.19
CA THR A 127 -25.53 -8.70 -5.25
C THR A 127 -24.83 -8.74 -6.60
N SER A 128 -25.41 -8.17 -7.65
CA SER A 128 -24.85 -8.24 -9.01
C SER A 128 -23.48 -7.56 -9.13
N ALA A 129 -23.24 -6.52 -8.33
CA ALA A 129 -22.00 -5.77 -8.32
C ALA A 129 -20.78 -6.57 -7.84
N PHE A 130 -20.97 -7.76 -7.26
CA PHE A 130 -19.90 -8.57 -6.67
C PHE A 130 -19.59 -9.85 -7.45
N HIS A 131 -20.13 -10.00 -8.65
CA HIS A 131 -19.88 -11.16 -9.50
C HIS A 131 -18.98 -10.85 -10.70
N GLY A 132 -18.07 -11.78 -11.00
CA GLY A 132 -17.17 -11.69 -12.13
C GLY A 132 -16.16 -10.55 -12.08
N ILE A 133 -15.80 -10.13 -10.86
CA ILE A 133 -14.91 -9.00 -10.64
C ILE A 133 -13.46 -9.38 -10.96
N THR A 134 -12.73 -8.46 -11.58
CA THR A 134 -11.29 -8.60 -11.79
C THR A 134 -10.56 -7.51 -11.01
N PHE A 135 -9.61 -7.92 -10.18
CA PHE A 135 -8.68 -7.03 -9.50
C PHE A 135 -7.30 -7.13 -10.12
N ASP A 136 -6.72 -5.97 -10.43
CA ASP A 136 -5.36 -5.87 -10.94
C ASP A 136 -4.36 -5.67 -9.78
N VAL A 137 -3.35 -6.53 -9.74
CA VAL A 137 -2.19 -6.40 -8.87
C VAL A 137 -0.92 -6.45 -9.68
N PHE A 138 0.20 -6.06 -9.09
CA PHE A 138 1.50 -6.06 -9.75
C PHE A 138 2.49 -6.90 -8.95
N ARG A 139 3.28 -7.71 -9.64
CA ARG A 139 4.34 -8.47 -8.99
C ARG A 139 5.37 -7.53 -8.37
N LYS A 140 5.67 -7.76 -7.12
CA LYS A 140 6.58 -6.93 -6.32
C LYS A 140 8.04 -7.18 -6.69
N ALA A 141 8.82 -6.12 -6.72
CA ALA A 141 10.27 -6.19 -6.76
C ALA A 141 10.85 -5.37 -5.60
N LYS A 142 12.02 -5.78 -5.13
CA LYS A 142 12.77 -5.06 -4.11
C LYS A 142 13.85 -4.20 -4.76
N LEU A 143 13.81 -2.90 -4.49
CA LEU A 143 14.81 -1.93 -4.91
C LEU A 143 15.47 -1.34 -3.67
N ILE A 144 16.80 -1.31 -3.64
CA ILE A 144 17.58 -0.60 -2.66
C ILE A 144 18.27 0.58 -3.33
N ILE A 145 17.89 1.79 -2.96
CA ILE A 145 18.55 3.02 -3.41
C ILE A 145 19.63 3.35 -2.40
N ARG A 146 20.88 3.37 -2.86
CA ARG A 146 22.06 3.73 -2.06
C ARG A 146 22.45 5.16 -2.31
N LEU A 147 22.53 5.95 -1.26
CA LEU A 147 22.90 7.36 -1.33
C LEU A 147 24.36 7.53 -0.99
N HIS A 148 25.12 8.11 -1.90
CA HIS A 148 26.53 8.41 -1.73
C HIS A 148 26.75 9.92 -1.84
N ARG A 149 27.19 10.55 -0.75
CA ARG A 149 27.59 11.94 -0.80
C ARG A 149 28.98 12.06 -1.41
N VAL A 150 29.07 12.66 -2.57
CA VAL A 150 30.34 12.93 -3.28
C VAL A 150 30.70 14.43 -3.32
N GLN A 151 29.73 15.31 -3.07
CA GLN A 151 29.93 16.75 -3.06
C GLN A 151 29.80 17.30 -1.64
N THR A 152 30.66 18.24 -1.30
CA THR A 152 30.69 18.88 0.02
C THR A 152 29.88 20.18 0.08
N ASP A 153 29.26 20.57 -1.04
CA ASP A 153 28.44 21.77 -1.10
C ASP A 153 27.20 21.68 -0.19
N ASP A 154 26.78 22.82 0.30
CA ASP A 154 25.60 22.93 1.14
C ASP A 154 24.32 23.00 0.28
N PHE A 155 23.26 22.40 0.79
CA PHE A 155 21.94 22.45 0.17
C PHE A 155 20.86 22.70 1.23
N LYS A 156 19.74 23.26 0.78
CA LYS A 156 18.59 23.55 1.63
C LYS A 156 17.71 22.34 1.84
N ASN A 157 17.53 21.54 0.80
CA ASN A 157 16.69 20.34 0.84
C ASN A 157 17.17 19.31 -0.17
N PHE A 158 16.98 18.04 0.16
CA PHE A 158 17.25 16.88 -0.69
C PHE A 158 16.06 15.93 -0.63
N VAL A 159 15.48 15.63 -1.79
CA VAL A 159 14.27 14.79 -1.86
C VAL A 159 14.49 13.69 -2.89
N ILE A 160 14.15 12.46 -2.51
CA ILE A 160 14.05 11.33 -3.43
C ILE A 160 12.60 10.88 -3.49
N SER A 161 12.12 10.71 -4.70
CA SER A 161 10.85 10.07 -4.97
C SER A 161 11.00 9.00 -6.03
N HIS A 162 10.17 8.00 -5.96
CA HIS A 162 10.13 6.92 -6.95
C HIS A 162 8.74 6.74 -7.53
N GLY A 163 8.64 6.11 -8.70
CA GLY A 163 7.37 5.82 -9.32
C GLY A 163 7.48 4.92 -10.54
N VAL A 164 6.38 4.27 -10.87
CA VAL A 164 6.21 3.48 -12.09
C VAL A 164 5.05 4.04 -12.90
N PHE A 165 4.99 3.71 -14.19
CA PHE A 165 3.92 4.14 -15.10
C PHE A 165 3.69 5.65 -15.15
N GLY A 166 4.74 6.45 -14.92
CA GLY A 166 4.66 7.91 -14.93
C GLY A 166 4.12 8.56 -13.67
N GLY A 167 3.67 7.75 -12.70
CA GLY A 167 3.23 8.22 -11.39
C GLY A 167 4.38 8.29 -10.38
N THR A 168 4.15 9.02 -9.29
CA THR A 168 5.00 9.01 -8.11
C THR A 168 4.36 8.12 -7.06
N ASN A 169 5.03 7.03 -6.66
CA ASN A 169 4.49 6.08 -5.70
C ASN A 169 4.77 6.49 -4.25
N GLY A 170 5.67 7.44 -4.03
CA GLY A 170 5.99 7.93 -2.69
C GLY A 170 7.24 8.79 -2.65
N TYR A 171 7.49 9.34 -1.46
CA TYR A 171 8.74 9.98 -1.08
C TYR A 171 9.44 9.06 -0.08
N ASP A 172 10.58 8.51 -0.49
CA ASP A 172 11.31 7.58 0.38
C ASP A 172 12.22 8.31 1.35
N TYR A 173 12.66 9.50 0.95
CA TYR A 173 13.63 10.26 1.71
C TYR A 173 13.51 11.75 1.44
N SER A 174 13.47 12.55 2.51
CA SER A 174 13.56 14.01 2.43
C SER A 174 14.39 14.54 3.58
N VAL A 175 15.37 15.36 3.29
CA VAL A 175 16.25 16.02 4.26
C VAL A 175 16.25 17.51 4.01
N SER A 176 15.90 18.28 5.04
CA SER A 176 15.89 19.74 5.02
C SER A 176 17.14 20.38 5.62
N SER A 177 18.13 19.58 6.04
CA SER A 177 19.39 20.08 6.62
C SER A 177 20.58 19.24 6.18
N PRO A 178 21.70 19.87 5.76
CA PRO A 178 22.93 19.16 5.40
C PRO A 178 23.53 18.34 6.52
N LYS A 179 23.35 18.75 7.78
CA LYS A 179 23.96 18.06 8.93
C LYS A 179 23.48 16.62 9.09
N GLU A 180 22.22 16.34 8.79
CA GLU A 180 21.66 14.98 8.96
C GLU A 180 22.19 14.00 7.90
N VAL A 181 22.65 14.50 6.77
CA VAL A 181 23.22 13.70 5.67
C VAL A 181 24.73 13.55 5.81
N ILE A 182 25.40 14.50 6.49
CA ILE A 182 26.85 14.55 6.66
C ILE A 182 27.39 13.36 7.49
N ASP A 183 26.67 12.99 8.53
CA ASP A 183 27.11 11.95 9.47
C ASP A 183 26.89 10.51 8.97
N ARG A 184 26.26 10.33 7.80
CA ARG A 184 26.00 9.03 7.21
C ARG A 184 26.60 8.95 5.82
N ASN A 185 27.84 8.46 5.75
CA ASN A 185 28.54 8.26 4.48
C ASN A 185 27.83 7.33 3.49
N GLN A 186 26.91 6.52 3.97
CA GLN A 186 26.05 5.66 3.15
C GLN A 186 24.66 5.55 3.79
N TYR A 187 23.64 5.72 3.00
CA TYR A 187 22.26 5.51 3.41
C TYR A 187 21.55 4.64 2.38
N GLU A 188 20.81 3.65 2.86
CA GLU A 188 20.04 2.74 2.01
C GLU A 188 18.54 2.93 2.23
N LEU A 189 17.81 3.16 1.14
CA LEU A 189 16.36 3.24 1.12
C LEU A 189 15.79 1.94 0.54
N ASN A 190 15.00 1.24 1.34
CA ASN A 190 14.32 0.03 0.90
C ASN A 190 12.97 0.39 0.26
N VAL A 191 12.82 0.10 -1.01
CA VAL A 191 11.64 0.44 -1.82
C VAL A 191 11.00 -0.83 -2.36
N ASN A 192 9.69 -0.97 -2.18
CA ASN A 192 8.90 -1.94 -2.92
C ASN A 192 8.40 -1.29 -4.21
N THR A 193 8.72 -1.90 -5.34
CA THR A 193 8.31 -1.44 -6.67
C THR A 193 7.74 -2.60 -7.48
N VAL A 194 7.38 -2.34 -8.74
CA VAL A 194 6.86 -3.34 -9.67
C VAL A 194 8.01 -4.03 -10.38
N SER A 195 7.92 -5.36 -10.52
CA SER A 195 8.88 -6.14 -11.28
C SER A 195 8.71 -5.94 -12.78
N ASP A 196 9.81 -6.10 -13.50
CA ASP A 196 9.87 -6.19 -14.94
C ASP A 196 9.47 -4.92 -15.71
N VAL A 197 9.30 -3.83 -15.00
CA VAL A 197 9.11 -2.48 -15.54
C VAL A 197 10.18 -1.52 -15.02
N TYR A 198 10.32 -0.36 -15.67
CA TYR A 198 11.22 0.68 -15.22
C TYR A 198 10.60 1.47 -14.06
N THR A 199 11.30 1.48 -12.94
CA THR A 199 11.06 2.40 -11.82
C THR A 199 11.84 3.67 -12.09
N LYS A 200 11.15 4.80 -12.20
CA LYS A 200 11.79 6.13 -12.27
C LYS A 200 12.18 6.56 -10.87
N ILE A 201 13.37 7.11 -10.75
CA ILE A 201 13.90 7.67 -9.50
C ILE A 201 14.19 9.13 -9.78
N LYS A 202 13.47 10.03 -9.10
CA LYS A 202 13.68 11.46 -9.14
C LYS A 202 14.48 11.88 -7.92
N VAL A 203 15.62 12.50 -8.15
CA VAL A 203 16.44 13.12 -7.12
C VAL A 203 16.36 14.63 -7.30
N GLU A 204 16.00 15.36 -6.26
CA GLU A 204 15.89 16.79 -6.25
C GLU A 204 16.76 17.39 -5.15
N LYS A 205 17.76 18.16 -5.53
CA LYS A 205 18.65 18.87 -4.63
C LYS A 205 18.39 20.38 -4.76
N ILE A 206 17.95 20.99 -3.68
CA ILE A 206 17.66 22.44 -3.66
C ILE A 206 18.80 23.14 -2.95
N ALA A 207 19.51 23.97 -3.67
CA ALA A 207 20.61 24.80 -3.15
C ALA A 207 20.07 25.84 -2.14
N ILE A 208 20.96 26.43 -1.35
CA ILE A 208 20.63 27.46 -0.34
C ILE A 208 19.94 28.67 -0.98
N ASN A 209 20.32 29.04 -2.20
CA ASN A 209 19.71 30.14 -2.97
C ASN A 209 18.33 29.78 -3.56
N GLY A 210 17.82 28.56 -3.32
CA GLY A 210 16.53 28.11 -3.83
C GLY A 210 16.58 27.47 -5.23
N THR A 211 17.73 27.43 -5.89
CA THR A 211 17.86 26.77 -7.20
C THR A 211 17.72 25.26 -7.02
N ALA A 212 16.81 24.64 -7.79
CA ALA A 212 16.63 23.19 -7.78
C ALA A 212 17.46 22.54 -8.91
N ASN A 213 18.21 21.51 -8.54
CA ASN A 213 18.85 20.58 -9.46
C ASN A 213 18.06 19.29 -9.41
N VAL A 214 17.46 18.90 -10.53
CA VAL A 214 16.63 17.70 -10.65
C VAL A 214 17.28 16.73 -11.59
N ARG A 215 17.53 15.53 -11.10
CA ARG A 215 17.98 14.37 -11.88
C ARG A 215 16.90 13.32 -11.90
N VAL A 216 16.65 12.74 -13.06
CA VAL A 216 15.71 11.62 -13.22
C VAL A 216 16.46 10.47 -13.88
N ASP A 217 16.45 9.34 -13.20
CA ASP A 217 17.00 8.09 -13.68
C ASP A 217 15.91 7.01 -13.69
N SER A 218 16.22 5.84 -14.24
CA SER A 218 15.32 4.71 -14.20
C SER A 218 16.08 3.40 -14.07
N VAL A 219 15.50 2.46 -13.34
CA VAL A 219 16.07 1.12 -13.14
C VAL A 219 14.99 0.07 -13.35
N ARG A 220 15.31 -1.01 -14.03
CA ARG A 220 14.42 -2.17 -14.17
C ARG A 220 14.70 -3.15 -13.04
N CYS A 221 13.68 -3.47 -12.25
CA CYS A 221 13.77 -4.39 -11.13
C CYS A 221 13.19 -5.75 -11.53
N SER A 222 13.87 -6.84 -11.18
CA SER A 222 13.35 -8.20 -11.42
C SER A 222 12.51 -8.67 -10.23
N ALA A 223 11.58 -9.60 -10.46
CA ALA A 223 10.77 -10.21 -9.41
C ALA A 223 11.61 -11.08 -8.46
N SER A 224 12.73 -11.62 -8.94
CA SER A 224 13.63 -12.45 -8.14
C SER A 224 14.87 -11.65 -7.75
N GLY A 225 15.06 -11.47 -6.45
CA GLY A 225 16.24 -10.81 -5.92
C GLY A 225 16.03 -9.35 -5.54
N THR A 226 17.16 -8.70 -5.26
CA THR A 226 17.21 -7.29 -4.88
C THR A 226 17.99 -6.51 -5.93
N THR A 227 17.39 -5.45 -6.46
CA THR A 227 18.05 -4.53 -7.37
C THR A 227 18.65 -3.38 -6.58
N TYR A 228 19.88 -2.99 -6.90
CA TYR A 228 20.56 -1.86 -6.27
C TYR A 228 20.69 -0.72 -7.27
N PHE A 229 20.51 0.50 -6.79
CA PHE A 229 20.65 1.72 -7.57
C PHE A 229 21.42 2.77 -6.76
N ASP A 230 22.57 3.20 -7.28
CA ASP A 230 23.46 4.15 -6.60
C ASP A 230 23.15 5.59 -7.05
N VAL A 231 22.93 6.46 -6.08
CA VAL A 231 22.72 7.90 -6.25
C VAL A 231 23.90 8.65 -5.64
N ASN A 232 24.69 9.26 -6.51
CA ASN A 232 25.77 10.18 -6.11
C ASN A 232 25.22 11.62 -6.07
N PHE A 233 25.44 12.35 -4.97
CA PHE A 233 24.96 13.72 -4.76
C PHE A 233 25.90 14.60 -3.95
#